data_a799333df694adad47bab87363f02bba
#
_entry.id   a799333df694adad47bab87363f02bba
#
_cell.length_a   1.000
_cell.length_b   1.000
_cell.length_c   1.000
_cell.angle_alpha   90.00
_cell.angle_beta   90.00
_cell.angle_gamma   90.00
#
_symmetry.space_group_name_H-M   'P 1'
#
loop_
_entity.id
_entity.type
_entity.pdbx_description
1 polymer ?
#
loop_
_entity_poly.entity_id
_entity_poly.type
_entity_poly.pdbx_seq_one_letter_code
_entity_poly.pdbx_strand_id
1 'polypeptide(L)'
;MENTKTTQENSEAEYESEFVKKFVNDFKTGQSFLQQGNKDPDYVINHSSGELMSGINMIIVGQAMKDNNKRSNQVMTQAQKDSAGLFAKRGSHVICTAQYDIYDAWYRKNDPEVLAGKAEAGKHKVDENGNYVKDKLFAPIYACDDLTKPKFVEERDADGKVKHYEEDVYKTDKDGNVVTYTKDNDYVTKNGQKIHHNAGDPVIDHHKGSVKGTYVPGDPIVSNQKAKLPPFVSDELAPIPKPKDESIEEKLRYNLAVGFRGKLQGGFEGIQFSKKDLEQILERFVAHPRDFTNIVKSAEHRSMMTTAEYAKMQENIAAKQNATQNEATEENKKSAKKSR
;
A
#
# COMPACT_ATOMS: atom_id res chain seq x y z
N MET A 1 8.22 -30.08 -3.56
CA MET A 1 7.62 -29.02 -2.71
C MET A 1 8.49 -27.77 -2.55
N GLU A 2 9.75 -27.80 -2.90
CA GLU A 2 10.68 -26.66 -2.86
C GLU A 2 10.46 -25.59 -3.96
N ASN A 3 9.97 -25.97 -5.15
CA ASN A 3 9.96 -25.07 -6.30
C ASN A 3 8.94 -23.90 -6.24
N THR A 4 7.87 -23.95 -5.45
CA THR A 4 6.83 -22.91 -5.46
C THR A 4 7.12 -21.79 -4.44
N LYS A 5 7.66 -22.14 -3.28
CA LYS A 5 8.16 -21.15 -2.31
C LYS A 5 9.31 -20.34 -2.92
N THR A 6 10.22 -21.03 -3.58
CA THR A 6 11.39 -20.43 -4.25
C THR A 6 10.98 -19.43 -5.34
N THR A 7 9.89 -19.68 -6.08
CA THR A 7 9.47 -18.78 -7.19
C THR A 7 8.84 -17.48 -6.66
N GLN A 8 8.07 -17.53 -5.58
CA GLN A 8 7.43 -16.34 -5.00
C GLN A 8 8.43 -15.50 -4.19
N GLU A 9 9.30 -16.13 -3.41
CA GLU A 9 10.40 -15.46 -2.71
C GLU A 9 11.40 -14.82 -3.67
N ASN A 10 11.68 -15.46 -4.81
CA ASN A 10 12.52 -14.90 -5.86
C ASN A 10 11.86 -13.66 -6.51
N SER A 11 10.54 -13.69 -6.76
CA SER A 11 9.84 -12.54 -7.35
C SER A 11 9.76 -11.35 -6.39
N GLU A 12 9.65 -11.58 -5.08
CA GLU A 12 9.68 -10.52 -4.07
C GLU A 12 11.07 -9.91 -3.92
N ALA A 13 12.10 -10.74 -3.82
CA ALA A 13 13.48 -10.27 -3.73
C ALA A 13 13.90 -9.51 -4.99
N GLU A 14 13.44 -9.93 -6.16
CA GLU A 14 13.67 -9.24 -7.42
C GLU A 14 12.98 -7.86 -7.42
N TYR A 15 11.71 -7.78 -7.01
CA TYR A 15 10.98 -6.51 -6.91
C TYR A 15 11.64 -5.55 -5.92
N GLU A 16 12.01 -6.02 -4.73
CA GLU A 16 12.69 -5.19 -3.73
C GLU A 16 14.08 -4.74 -4.20
N SER A 17 14.80 -5.60 -4.92
CA SER A 17 16.10 -5.26 -5.53
C SER A 17 15.95 -4.20 -6.63
N GLU A 18 14.97 -4.32 -7.51
CA GLU A 18 14.66 -3.32 -8.53
C GLU A 18 14.24 -1.99 -7.91
N PHE A 19 13.51 -2.03 -6.79
CA PHE A 19 13.18 -0.80 -6.05
C PHE A 19 14.44 -0.09 -5.52
N VAL A 20 15.41 -0.81 -4.94
CA VAL A 20 16.67 -0.22 -4.48
C VAL A 20 17.44 0.42 -5.65
N LYS A 21 17.51 -0.25 -6.80
CA LYS A 21 18.14 0.29 -8.01
C LYS A 21 17.44 1.57 -8.47
N LYS A 22 16.11 1.56 -8.52
CA LYS A 22 15.32 2.73 -8.90
C LYS A 22 15.53 3.87 -7.90
N PHE A 23 15.47 3.62 -6.61
CA PHE A 23 15.72 4.61 -5.57
C PHE A 23 17.08 5.31 -5.76
N VAL A 24 18.14 4.54 -5.95
CA VAL A 24 19.48 5.09 -6.17
C VAL A 24 19.54 5.88 -7.47
N ASN A 25 18.92 5.38 -8.54
CA ASN A 25 18.89 6.09 -9.82
C ASN A 25 18.13 7.42 -9.72
N ASP A 26 16.99 7.46 -9.05
CA ASP A 26 16.20 8.68 -8.87
C ASP A 26 17.00 9.75 -8.11
N PHE A 27 17.82 9.35 -7.12
CA PHE A 27 18.73 10.27 -6.45
C PHE A 27 19.89 10.73 -7.35
N LYS A 28 20.48 9.84 -8.13
CA LYS A 28 21.57 10.19 -9.08
C LYS A 28 21.12 11.18 -10.14
N THR A 29 19.88 11.08 -10.57
CA THR A 29 19.31 11.93 -11.63
C THR A 29 18.62 13.20 -11.09
N GLY A 30 18.58 13.41 -9.79
CA GLY A 30 17.87 14.54 -9.18
C GLY A 30 16.34 14.42 -9.24
N GLN A 31 15.82 13.23 -9.51
CA GLN A 31 14.39 12.99 -9.71
C GLN A 31 13.69 12.45 -8.46
N SER A 32 14.41 12.11 -7.38
CA SER A 32 13.79 11.53 -6.19
C SER A 32 12.76 12.47 -5.56
N PHE A 33 11.62 11.88 -5.17
CA PHE A 33 10.57 12.57 -4.41
C PHE A 33 11.10 13.18 -3.10
N LEU A 34 12.03 12.48 -2.41
CA LEU A 34 12.63 12.94 -1.16
C LEU A 34 13.76 13.97 -1.37
N GLN A 35 14.29 14.09 -2.56
CA GLN A 35 15.36 15.04 -2.90
C GLN A 35 14.80 16.44 -3.16
N GLN A 36 13.52 16.52 -3.51
CA GLN A 36 12.87 17.81 -3.75
C GLN A 36 12.33 18.39 -2.46
N GLY A 37 12.67 19.65 -2.20
CA GLY A 37 12.10 20.42 -1.12
C GLY A 37 10.60 20.70 -1.31
N ASN A 38 9.92 21.05 -0.24
CA ASN A 38 8.52 21.47 -0.25
C ASN A 38 8.27 22.53 0.82
N LYS A 39 7.55 23.59 0.46
CA LYS A 39 7.12 24.63 1.41
C LYS A 39 5.98 24.13 2.30
N ASP A 40 4.97 23.53 1.67
CA ASP A 40 3.81 22.95 2.31
C ASP A 40 3.98 21.45 2.47
N PRO A 41 3.25 20.79 3.37
CA PRO A 41 3.23 19.34 3.48
C PRO A 41 2.97 18.66 2.13
N ASP A 42 3.76 17.63 1.83
CA ASP A 42 3.72 16.91 0.55
C ASP A 42 3.76 15.40 0.82
N TYR A 43 2.62 14.86 1.20
CA TYR A 43 2.40 13.46 1.55
C TYR A 43 1.29 12.86 0.69
N VAL A 44 1.21 11.55 0.66
CA VAL A 44 0.18 10.82 -0.07
C VAL A 44 -0.77 10.11 0.90
N ILE A 45 -2.06 10.20 0.60
CA ILE A 45 -3.16 9.64 1.42
C ILE A 45 -3.90 8.59 0.61
N ASN A 46 -4.24 7.48 1.24
CA ASN A 46 -5.25 6.57 0.72
C ASN A 46 -6.63 7.22 0.87
N HIS A 47 -7.31 7.48 -0.24
CA HIS A 47 -8.60 8.16 -0.26
C HIS A 47 -9.70 7.40 0.50
N SER A 48 -9.67 6.07 0.47
CA SER A 48 -10.71 5.24 1.10
C SER A 48 -10.60 5.17 2.61
N SER A 49 -9.36 5.09 3.14
CA SER A 49 -9.12 5.00 4.59
C SER A 49 -8.82 6.33 5.24
N GLY A 50 -8.41 7.34 4.46
CA GLY A 50 -7.91 8.62 4.99
C GLY A 50 -6.51 8.54 5.58
N GLU A 51 -5.86 7.37 5.52
CA GLU A 51 -4.56 7.13 6.13
C GLU A 51 -3.41 7.54 5.21
N LEU A 52 -2.29 7.93 5.82
CA LEU A 52 -1.04 8.14 5.10
C LEU A 52 -0.54 6.86 4.44
N MET A 53 -0.02 7.01 3.24
CA MET A 53 0.86 5.98 2.67
C MET A 53 2.14 5.94 3.51
N SER A 54 2.47 4.76 4.02
CA SER A 54 3.52 4.56 5.00
C SER A 54 4.71 3.77 4.47
N GLY A 55 5.85 3.91 5.10
CA GLY A 55 7.07 3.16 4.82
C GLY A 55 7.54 3.30 3.38
N ILE A 56 7.84 2.15 2.77
CA ILE A 56 8.29 2.08 1.38
C ILE A 56 7.25 2.64 0.39
N ASN A 57 5.94 2.52 0.72
CA ASN A 57 4.87 3.01 -0.13
C ASN A 57 4.85 4.54 -0.21
N MET A 58 5.27 5.27 0.82
CA MET A 58 5.39 6.72 0.76
C MET A 58 6.40 7.14 -0.33
N ILE A 59 7.49 6.40 -0.45
CA ILE A 59 8.52 6.67 -1.47
C ILE A 59 8.01 6.27 -2.86
N ILE A 60 7.49 5.04 -3.00
CA ILE A 60 7.05 4.50 -4.30
C ILE A 60 5.90 5.34 -4.86
N VAL A 61 4.86 5.56 -4.05
CA VAL A 61 3.64 6.24 -4.50
C VAL A 61 3.89 7.74 -4.64
N GLY A 62 4.63 8.35 -3.72
CA GLY A 62 5.04 9.76 -3.82
C GLY A 62 5.84 10.03 -5.10
N GLN A 63 6.79 9.16 -5.43
CA GLN A 63 7.54 9.22 -6.69
C GLN A 63 6.62 9.06 -7.91
N ALA A 64 5.72 8.09 -7.89
CA ALA A 64 4.81 7.85 -9.01
C ALA A 64 3.82 9.00 -9.22
N MET A 65 3.30 9.62 -8.16
CA MET A 65 2.44 10.81 -8.25
C MET A 65 3.18 11.97 -8.91
N LYS A 66 4.43 12.19 -8.53
CA LYS A 66 5.30 13.20 -9.13
C LYS A 66 5.58 12.90 -10.60
N ASP A 67 6.04 11.70 -10.94
CA ASP A 67 6.40 11.30 -12.31
C ASP A 67 5.20 11.41 -13.26
N ASN A 68 3.99 11.24 -12.75
CA ASN A 68 2.74 11.37 -13.49
C ASN A 68 2.09 12.77 -13.36
N ASN A 69 2.78 13.77 -12.79
CA ASN A 69 2.31 15.15 -12.63
C ASN A 69 0.92 15.25 -11.99
N LYS A 70 0.64 14.43 -10.97
CA LYS A 70 -0.65 14.43 -10.29
C LYS A 70 -0.78 15.63 -9.36
N ARG A 71 -1.98 16.23 -9.33
CA ARG A 71 -2.27 17.47 -8.59
C ARG A 71 -2.79 17.21 -7.20
N SER A 72 -3.65 16.19 -7.03
CA SER A 72 -4.07 15.75 -5.71
C SER A 72 -2.96 14.93 -5.06
N ASN A 73 -3.07 14.71 -3.75
CA ASN A 73 -2.21 13.80 -3.00
C ASN A 73 -2.94 12.52 -2.58
N GLN A 74 -4.01 12.17 -3.30
CA GLN A 74 -4.88 11.06 -2.94
C GLN A 74 -4.77 9.92 -3.95
N VAL A 75 -4.73 8.71 -3.43
CA VAL A 75 -4.64 7.48 -4.22
C VAL A 75 -5.63 6.43 -3.72
N MET A 76 -5.93 5.46 -4.58
CA MET A 76 -6.70 4.26 -4.24
C MET A 76 -6.06 3.03 -4.84
N THR A 77 -6.20 1.89 -4.19
CA THR A 77 -5.91 0.61 -4.83
C THR A 77 -6.98 0.30 -5.88
N GLN A 78 -6.64 -0.55 -6.85
CA GLN A 78 -7.62 -1.02 -7.83
C GLN A 78 -8.83 -1.68 -7.16
N ALA A 79 -8.60 -2.51 -6.14
CA ALA A 79 -9.67 -3.17 -5.41
C ALA A 79 -10.63 -2.18 -4.73
N GLN A 80 -10.09 -1.11 -4.13
CA GLN A 80 -10.90 -0.04 -3.55
C GLN A 80 -11.70 0.71 -4.61
N LYS A 81 -11.06 1.05 -5.75
CA LYS A 81 -11.72 1.68 -6.91
C LYS A 81 -12.88 0.83 -7.42
N ASP A 82 -12.65 -0.48 -7.60
CA ASP A 82 -13.65 -1.40 -8.11
C ASP A 82 -14.80 -1.61 -7.11
N SER A 83 -14.49 -1.76 -5.82
CA SER A 83 -15.49 -1.83 -4.74
C SER A 83 -16.35 -0.58 -4.64
N ALA A 84 -15.78 0.60 -4.89
CA ALA A 84 -16.50 1.87 -4.89
C ALA A 84 -17.26 2.13 -6.21
N GLY A 85 -17.17 1.24 -7.19
CA GLY A 85 -17.80 1.37 -8.49
C GLY A 85 -17.31 2.56 -9.28
N LEU A 86 -16.04 2.97 -9.11
CA LEU A 86 -15.48 4.15 -9.76
C LEU A 86 -14.93 3.82 -11.15
N PHE A 87 -15.04 4.80 -12.05
CA PHE A 87 -14.53 4.71 -13.40
C PHE A 87 -13.19 5.44 -13.52
N ALA A 88 -12.25 4.85 -14.25
CA ALA A 88 -11.04 5.53 -14.66
C ALA A 88 -11.33 6.41 -15.88
N LYS A 89 -10.78 7.62 -15.93
CA LYS A 89 -10.84 8.50 -17.09
C LYS A 89 -10.13 7.83 -18.27
N ARG A 90 -10.57 8.14 -19.49
CA ARG A 90 -9.90 7.63 -20.69
C ARG A 90 -8.42 8.02 -20.70
N GLY A 91 -7.55 7.04 -20.89
CA GLY A 91 -6.11 7.22 -20.87
C GLY A 91 -5.46 7.10 -19.47
N SER A 92 -6.26 6.96 -18.43
CA SER A 92 -5.72 6.69 -17.08
C SER A 92 -5.19 5.27 -16.98
N HIS A 93 -4.16 5.11 -16.17
CA HIS A 93 -3.49 3.83 -15.93
C HIS A 93 -3.08 3.69 -14.46
N VAL A 94 -2.68 2.49 -14.09
CA VAL A 94 -2.03 2.22 -12.82
C VAL A 94 -0.71 2.99 -12.77
N ILE A 95 -0.55 3.86 -11.77
CA ILE A 95 0.65 4.70 -11.66
C ILE A 95 1.83 3.96 -11.05
N CYS A 96 1.57 3.02 -10.18
CA CYS A 96 2.57 2.12 -9.56
C CYS A 96 1.88 0.96 -8.86
N THR A 97 2.69 0.10 -8.25
CA THR A 97 2.23 -0.98 -7.37
C THR A 97 2.72 -0.71 -5.95
N ALA A 98 1.81 -0.64 -4.99
CA ALA A 98 2.14 -0.53 -3.58
C ALA A 98 2.25 -1.92 -2.93
N GLN A 99 3.09 -2.03 -1.92
CA GLN A 99 3.34 -3.26 -1.17
C GLN A 99 2.71 -3.16 0.22
N TYR A 100 1.85 -4.12 0.56
CA TYR A 100 1.23 -4.22 1.88
C TYR A 100 1.61 -5.55 2.53
N ASP A 101 1.94 -5.52 3.81
CA ASP A 101 2.06 -6.74 4.60
C ASP A 101 0.65 -7.22 4.94
N ILE A 102 0.27 -8.41 4.45
CA ILE A 102 -0.95 -9.10 4.86
C ILE A 102 -0.57 -10.00 6.03
N TYR A 103 -1.20 -9.76 7.18
CA TYR A 103 -0.89 -10.54 8.38
C TYR A 103 -1.46 -11.96 8.32
N ASP A 104 -2.54 -12.18 7.56
CA ASP A 104 -3.21 -13.47 7.44
C ASP A 104 -3.28 -13.86 5.97
N ALA A 105 -2.30 -14.60 5.48
CA ALA A 105 -2.33 -15.13 4.13
C ALA A 105 -3.48 -16.12 3.96
N TRP A 106 -4.21 -16.01 2.85
CA TRP A 106 -5.33 -16.86 2.53
C TRP A 106 -5.01 -17.77 1.36
N TYR A 107 -5.48 -19.01 1.39
CA TYR A 107 -5.44 -19.87 0.23
C TYR A 107 -6.37 -19.35 -0.87
N ARG A 108 -5.80 -19.02 -2.03
CA ARG A 108 -6.55 -18.58 -3.21
C ARG A 108 -6.99 -19.79 -4.03
N LYS A 109 -8.05 -19.65 -4.85
CA LYS A 109 -8.59 -20.73 -5.69
C LYS A 109 -7.53 -21.37 -6.64
N ASN A 110 -6.56 -20.58 -7.06
CA ASN A 110 -5.45 -21.01 -7.94
C ASN A 110 -4.15 -21.36 -7.20
N ASP A 111 -4.20 -21.42 -5.87
CA ASP A 111 -3.06 -21.81 -5.05
C ASP A 111 -2.71 -23.29 -5.33
N PRO A 112 -1.43 -23.66 -5.53
CA PRO A 112 -1.02 -25.02 -5.80
C PRO A 112 -1.51 -26.05 -4.79
N GLU A 113 -1.58 -25.68 -3.50
CA GLU A 113 -2.06 -26.57 -2.44
C GLU A 113 -3.57 -26.78 -2.52
N VAL A 114 -4.33 -25.77 -2.96
CA VAL A 114 -5.77 -25.88 -3.20
C VAL A 114 -6.02 -26.71 -4.44
N LEU A 115 -5.27 -26.50 -5.52
CA LEU A 115 -5.37 -27.28 -6.74
C LEU A 115 -4.99 -28.77 -6.52
N ALA A 116 -4.08 -29.02 -5.59
CA ALA A 116 -3.68 -30.37 -5.18
C ALA A 116 -4.62 -31.01 -4.17
N GLY A 117 -5.71 -30.32 -3.74
CA GLY A 117 -6.65 -30.82 -2.74
C GLY A 117 -6.09 -30.91 -1.31
N LYS A 118 -4.96 -30.24 -1.05
CA LYS A 118 -4.29 -30.24 0.27
C LYS A 118 -4.75 -29.10 1.18
N ALA A 119 -5.37 -28.08 0.63
CA ALA A 119 -5.88 -26.93 1.33
C ALA A 119 -7.24 -26.48 0.73
N GLU A 120 -8.00 -25.71 1.48
CA GLU A 120 -9.29 -25.17 1.07
C GLU A 120 -9.18 -23.68 0.76
N ALA A 121 -9.66 -23.26 -0.43
CA ALA A 121 -9.68 -21.87 -0.82
C ALA A 121 -10.51 -21.03 0.18
N GLY A 122 -9.98 -19.86 0.56
CA GLY A 122 -10.61 -18.98 1.54
C GLY A 122 -10.31 -19.31 3.00
N LYS A 123 -9.45 -20.29 3.27
CA LYS A 123 -8.90 -20.53 4.62
C LYS A 123 -7.58 -19.79 4.80
N HIS A 124 -7.26 -19.44 6.04
CA HIS A 124 -5.96 -18.85 6.39
C HIS A 124 -4.84 -19.88 6.21
N LYS A 125 -3.70 -19.40 5.69
CA LYS A 125 -2.47 -20.19 5.70
C LYS A 125 -1.88 -20.19 7.10
N VAL A 126 -1.47 -21.37 7.57
CA VAL A 126 -0.80 -21.53 8.84
C VAL A 126 0.56 -22.22 8.64
N ASP A 127 1.54 -21.85 9.46
CA ASP A 127 2.85 -22.50 9.49
C ASP A 127 2.78 -23.85 10.23
N GLU A 128 3.91 -24.54 10.31
CA GLU A 128 4.05 -25.83 11.02
C GLU A 128 3.73 -25.74 12.52
N ASN A 129 3.76 -24.54 13.10
CA ASN A 129 3.47 -24.27 14.49
C ASN A 129 2.02 -23.80 14.73
N GLY A 130 1.19 -23.72 13.66
CA GLY A 130 -0.18 -23.26 13.70
C GLY A 130 -0.35 -21.74 13.74
N ASN A 131 0.70 -20.96 13.49
CA ASN A 131 0.60 -19.51 13.40
C ASN A 131 0.19 -19.09 11.99
N TYR A 132 -0.54 -17.97 11.88
CA TYR A 132 -0.89 -17.40 10.59
C TYR A 132 0.36 -16.95 9.82
N VAL A 133 0.43 -17.38 8.56
CA VAL A 133 1.52 -17.02 7.65
C VAL A 133 1.31 -15.57 7.19
N LYS A 134 2.38 -14.78 7.26
CA LYS A 134 2.41 -13.43 6.70
C LYS A 134 2.71 -13.53 5.20
N ASP A 135 1.99 -12.76 4.41
CA ASP A 135 2.20 -12.65 2.97
C ASP A 135 2.28 -11.18 2.58
N LYS A 136 2.75 -10.90 1.38
CA LYS A 136 2.78 -9.55 0.83
C LYS A 136 1.73 -9.42 -0.27
N LEU A 137 0.95 -8.35 -0.21
CA LEU A 137 0.02 -7.98 -1.26
C LEU A 137 0.65 -6.86 -2.10
N PHE A 138 0.78 -7.09 -3.39
CA PHE A 138 1.14 -6.08 -4.37
C PHE A 138 -0.15 -5.51 -4.97
N ALA A 139 -0.50 -4.28 -4.60
CA ALA A 139 -1.74 -3.66 -5.00
C ALA A 139 -1.49 -2.58 -6.08
N PRO A 140 -2.10 -2.69 -7.27
CA PRO A 140 -2.07 -1.64 -8.26
C PRO A 140 -2.72 -0.35 -7.73
N ILE A 141 -2.07 0.79 -7.93
CA ILE A 141 -2.47 2.10 -7.41
C ILE A 141 -2.91 3.02 -8.55
N TYR A 142 -4.06 3.65 -8.36
CA TYR A 142 -4.58 4.74 -9.18
C TYR A 142 -4.47 6.07 -8.43
N ALA A 143 -4.07 7.13 -9.13
CA ALA A 143 -4.24 8.48 -8.63
C ALA A 143 -5.73 8.86 -8.66
N CYS A 144 -6.24 9.46 -7.59
CA CYS A 144 -7.64 9.86 -7.54
C CYS A 144 -8.00 10.97 -8.54
N ASP A 145 -7.01 11.72 -9.03
CA ASP A 145 -7.15 12.65 -10.15
C ASP A 145 -7.74 12.01 -11.41
N ASP A 146 -7.47 10.72 -11.57
CA ASP A 146 -7.86 9.93 -12.74
C ASP A 146 -9.19 9.20 -12.55
N LEU A 147 -9.82 9.33 -11.39
CA LEU A 147 -11.03 8.59 -11.04
C LEU A 147 -12.26 9.50 -11.04
N THR A 148 -13.39 8.94 -11.48
CA THR A 148 -14.68 9.63 -11.57
C THR A 148 -15.79 8.77 -11.01
N LYS A 149 -16.85 9.41 -10.52
CA LYS A 149 -18.11 8.73 -10.23
C LYS A 149 -18.76 8.31 -11.53
N PRO A 150 -19.41 7.15 -11.59
CA PRO A 150 -20.23 6.77 -12.75
C PRO A 150 -21.42 7.74 -12.88
N LYS A 151 -21.68 8.17 -14.10
CA LYS A 151 -22.87 8.95 -14.45
C LYS A 151 -23.70 8.15 -15.44
N PHE A 152 -24.93 7.89 -15.10
CA PHE A 152 -25.86 7.23 -16.02
C PHE A 152 -26.33 8.24 -17.08
N VAL A 153 -26.20 7.87 -18.34
CA VAL A 153 -26.68 8.65 -19.48
C VAL A 153 -27.77 7.85 -20.15
N GLU A 154 -28.99 8.39 -20.11
CA GLU A 154 -30.16 7.83 -20.75
C GLU A 154 -30.02 7.79 -22.26
N GLU A 155 -30.43 6.70 -22.88
CA GLU A 155 -30.59 6.61 -24.32
C GLU A 155 -31.94 7.25 -24.74
N ARG A 156 -31.90 8.12 -25.76
CA ARG A 156 -33.08 8.78 -26.27
C ARG A 156 -33.32 8.43 -27.75
N ASP A 157 -34.58 8.40 -28.14
CA ASP A 157 -34.95 8.25 -29.57
C ASP A 157 -34.77 9.55 -30.35
N ALA A 158 -35.13 9.52 -31.63
CA ALA A 158 -35.03 10.69 -32.54
C ALA A 158 -35.92 11.86 -32.09
N ASP A 159 -36.99 11.60 -31.37
CA ASP A 159 -37.92 12.59 -30.82
C ASP A 159 -37.53 13.09 -29.43
N GLY A 160 -36.39 12.61 -28.89
CA GLY A 160 -35.85 13.00 -27.58
C GLY A 160 -36.49 12.28 -26.41
N LYS A 161 -37.35 11.27 -26.63
CA LYS A 161 -37.96 10.48 -25.57
C LYS A 161 -36.97 9.45 -25.06
N VAL A 162 -36.99 9.19 -23.72
CA VAL A 162 -36.16 8.19 -23.09
C VAL A 162 -36.59 6.81 -23.54
N LYS A 163 -35.65 5.99 -23.97
CA LYS A 163 -35.87 4.60 -24.36
C LYS A 163 -35.94 3.71 -23.12
N HIS A 164 -36.79 2.69 -23.17
CA HIS A 164 -36.96 1.68 -22.15
C HIS A 164 -36.76 0.28 -22.74
N TYR A 165 -36.38 -0.68 -21.86
CA TYR A 165 -36.35 -2.06 -22.29
C TYR A 165 -37.75 -2.60 -22.47
N GLU A 166 -38.03 -3.18 -23.64
CA GLU A 166 -39.36 -3.75 -23.97
C GLU A 166 -39.59 -5.10 -23.31
N GLU A 167 -38.50 -5.81 -23.00
CA GLU A 167 -38.46 -7.13 -22.34
C GLU A 167 -37.36 -7.17 -21.29
N ASP A 168 -37.40 -8.18 -20.43
CA ASP A 168 -36.31 -8.44 -19.50
C ASP A 168 -35.05 -8.86 -20.27
N VAL A 169 -33.90 -8.27 -19.91
CA VAL A 169 -32.60 -8.63 -20.47
C VAL A 169 -31.86 -9.48 -19.47
N TYR A 170 -31.44 -10.66 -19.89
CA TYR A 170 -30.70 -11.59 -19.04
C TYR A 170 -29.20 -11.34 -19.15
N LYS A 171 -28.52 -11.49 -18.02
CA LYS A 171 -27.07 -11.41 -17.94
C LYS A 171 -26.45 -12.58 -18.72
N THR A 172 -25.44 -12.27 -19.54
CA THR A 172 -24.67 -13.29 -20.26
C THR A 172 -23.22 -13.32 -19.79
N ASP A 173 -22.60 -14.49 -19.89
CA ASP A 173 -21.16 -14.68 -19.67
C ASP A 173 -20.36 -14.24 -20.91
N LYS A 174 -19.04 -14.47 -20.89
CA LYS A 174 -18.13 -14.12 -22.00
C LYS A 174 -18.39 -14.91 -23.28
N ASP A 175 -19.01 -16.07 -23.15
CA ASP A 175 -19.31 -16.99 -24.25
C ASP A 175 -20.74 -16.79 -24.78
N GLY A 176 -21.49 -15.82 -24.20
CA GLY A 176 -22.86 -15.49 -24.61
C GLY A 176 -23.95 -16.33 -23.94
N ASN A 177 -23.61 -17.23 -23.03
CA ASN A 177 -24.58 -18.04 -22.32
C ASN A 177 -25.27 -17.24 -21.21
N VAL A 178 -26.55 -17.47 -20.98
CA VAL A 178 -27.29 -16.84 -19.89
C VAL A 178 -26.74 -17.31 -18.53
N VAL A 179 -26.39 -16.36 -17.70
CA VAL A 179 -25.93 -16.63 -16.33
C VAL A 179 -27.12 -16.97 -15.47
N THR A 180 -27.03 -18.04 -14.69
CA THR A 180 -28.08 -18.48 -13.75
C THR A 180 -27.58 -18.43 -12.31
N TYR A 181 -28.51 -18.34 -11.35
CA TYR A 181 -28.17 -18.47 -9.94
C TYR A 181 -27.66 -19.88 -9.66
N THR A 182 -26.50 -19.99 -8.98
CA THR A 182 -25.90 -21.29 -8.63
C THR A 182 -26.49 -21.92 -7.37
N LYS A 183 -27.23 -21.14 -6.58
CA LYS A 183 -27.93 -21.53 -5.35
C LYS A 183 -29.13 -20.60 -5.14
N ASP A 184 -30.07 -21.02 -4.31
CA ASP A 184 -31.14 -20.15 -3.89
C ASP A 184 -30.62 -18.88 -3.25
N ASN A 185 -31.23 -17.75 -3.60
CA ASN A 185 -30.79 -16.43 -3.14
C ASN A 185 -31.99 -15.59 -2.72
N ASP A 186 -31.98 -15.15 -1.47
CA ASP A 186 -32.97 -14.23 -0.92
C ASP A 186 -32.35 -12.85 -0.79
N TYR A 187 -33.01 -11.82 -1.26
CA TYR A 187 -32.61 -10.44 -0.97
C TYR A 187 -33.82 -9.53 -0.73
N VAL A 188 -33.56 -8.43 -0.04
CA VAL A 188 -34.54 -7.40 0.24
C VAL A 188 -34.23 -6.18 -0.60
N THR A 189 -35.15 -5.72 -1.41
CA THR A 189 -35.01 -4.49 -2.20
C THR A 189 -34.91 -3.27 -1.29
N LYS A 190 -34.46 -2.14 -1.84
CA LYS A 190 -34.42 -0.86 -1.11
C LYS A 190 -35.82 -0.43 -0.60
N ASN A 191 -36.88 -0.92 -1.21
CA ASN A 191 -38.24 -0.63 -0.81
C ASN A 191 -38.83 -1.67 0.19
N GLY A 192 -37.97 -2.56 0.71
CA GLY A 192 -38.39 -3.58 1.70
C GLY A 192 -39.06 -4.82 1.13
N GLN A 193 -39.18 -4.96 -0.20
CA GLN A 193 -39.76 -6.14 -0.83
C GLN A 193 -38.77 -7.30 -0.77
N LYS A 194 -39.20 -8.45 -0.27
CA LYS A 194 -38.40 -9.68 -0.31
C LYS A 194 -38.55 -10.34 -1.68
N ILE A 195 -37.44 -10.70 -2.27
CA ILE A 195 -37.38 -11.41 -3.55
C ILE A 195 -36.57 -12.69 -3.32
N HIS A 196 -37.09 -13.79 -3.84
CA HIS A 196 -36.46 -15.10 -3.82
C HIS A 196 -36.16 -15.54 -5.25
N HIS A 197 -34.94 -16.03 -5.47
CA HIS A 197 -34.53 -16.65 -6.73
C HIS A 197 -34.09 -18.08 -6.43
N ASN A 198 -34.57 -19.03 -7.22
CA ASN A 198 -34.13 -20.42 -7.11
C ASN A 198 -32.81 -20.64 -7.83
N ALA A 199 -32.08 -21.67 -7.44
CA ALA A 199 -30.96 -22.16 -8.22
C ALA A 199 -31.44 -22.56 -9.62
N GLY A 200 -30.70 -22.07 -10.66
CA GLY A 200 -31.08 -22.27 -12.07
C GLY A 200 -31.91 -21.14 -12.68
N ASP A 201 -32.52 -20.26 -11.87
CA ASP A 201 -33.22 -19.09 -12.42
C ASP A 201 -32.22 -18.19 -13.16
N PRO A 202 -32.61 -17.59 -14.32
CA PRO A 202 -31.74 -16.67 -15.03
C PRO A 202 -31.54 -15.36 -14.25
N VAL A 203 -30.33 -14.85 -14.25
CA VAL A 203 -30.00 -13.53 -13.67
C VAL A 203 -30.47 -12.44 -14.63
N ILE A 204 -31.41 -11.60 -14.18
CA ILE A 204 -31.87 -10.46 -14.96
C ILE A 204 -30.85 -9.31 -14.81
N ASP A 205 -30.39 -8.79 -15.93
CA ASP A 205 -29.51 -7.63 -15.99
C ASP A 205 -30.32 -6.33 -16.01
N HIS A 206 -31.37 -6.30 -16.87
CA HIS A 206 -32.31 -5.18 -16.93
C HIS A 206 -33.74 -5.65 -17.01
N HIS A 207 -34.58 -5.14 -16.12
CA HIS A 207 -36.02 -5.44 -16.14
C HIS A 207 -36.74 -4.68 -17.25
N LYS A 208 -37.78 -5.30 -17.79
CA LYS A 208 -38.74 -4.64 -18.67
C LYS A 208 -39.21 -3.31 -18.08
N GLY A 209 -39.24 -2.27 -18.89
CA GLY A 209 -39.63 -0.92 -18.48
C GLY A 209 -38.54 -0.10 -17.81
N SER A 210 -37.36 -0.69 -17.49
CA SER A 210 -36.23 0.10 -17.03
C SER A 210 -35.65 0.97 -18.14
N VAL A 211 -35.04 2.10 -17.76
CA VAL A 211 -34.47 3.06 -18.71
C VAL A 211 -33.24 2.46 -19.39
N LYS A 212 -33.20 2.53 -20.72
CA LYS A 212 -31.99 2.22 -21.49
C LYS A 212 -30.98 3.34 -21.36
N GLY A 213 -29.73 2.96 -21.14
CA GLY A 213 -28.64 3.92 -21.04
C GLY A 213 -27.32 3.25 -20.73
N THR A 214 -26.29 4.06 -20.63
CA THR A 214 -24.93 3.61 -20.32
C THR A 214 -24.35 4.40 -19.17
N TYR A 215 -23.51 3.76 -18.35
CA TYR A 215 -22.69 4.47 -17.39
C TYR A 215 -21.44 5.01 -18.08
N VAL A 216 -21.19 6.28 -17.91
CA VAL A 216 -20.02 6.99 -18.43
C VAL A 216 -19.24 7.62 -17.29
N PRO A 217 -17.96 7.97 -17.47
CA PRO A 217 -17.23 8.78 -16.49
C PRO A 217 -17.97 10.09 -16.22
N GLY A 218 -18.26 10.37 -14.97
CA GLY A 218 -18.92 11.59 -14.51
C GLY A 218 -17.96 12.51 -13.76
N ASP A 219 -18.41 13.06 -12.63
CA ASP A 219 -17.64 14.02 -11.86
C ASP A 219 -16.39 13.40 -11.22
N PRO A 220 -15.26 14.12 -11.16
CA PRO A 220 -14.07 13.69 -10.43
C PRO A 220 -14.38 13.40 -8.96
N ILE A 221 -13.75 12.39 -8.39
CA ILE A 221 -13.94 12.05 -6.96
C ILE A 221 -13.19 12.98 -6.03
N VAL A 222 -12.15 13.67 -6.53
CA VAL A 222 -11.35 14.64 -5.78
C VAL A 222 -11.32 15.96 -6.52
N SER A 223 -11.27 17.06 -5.75
CA SER A 223 -10.90 18.37 -6.29
C SER A 223 -9.40 18.38 -6.59
N ASN A 224 -8.94 19.30 -7.44
CA ASN A 224 -7.51 19.50 -7.70
C ASN A 224 -6.72 20.06 -6.48
N GLN A 225 -7.29 20.00 -5.29
CA GLN A 225 -6.67 20.42 -4.05
C GLN A 225 -6.13 19.21 -3.28
N LYS A 226 -4.98 19.41 -2.66
CA LYS A 226 -4.42 18.40 -1.76
C LYS A 226 -5.35 18.25 -0.54
N ALA A 227 -5.69 17.00 -0.21
CA ALA A 227 -6.38 16.70 1.05
C ALA A 227 -5.44 17.05 2.21
N LYS A 228 -6.00 17.65 3.24
CA LYS A 228 -5.26 18.00 4.46
C LYS A 228 -5.43 16.89 5.49
N LEU A 229 -4.32 16.45 6.05
CA LEU A 229 -4.38 15.71 7.31
C LEU A 229 -4.77 16.65 8.46
N PRO A 230 -5.31 16.09 9.56
CA PRO A 230 -5.34 16.80 10.83
C PRO A 230 -3.96 17.39 11.12
N PRO A 231 -3.87 18.58 11.75
CA PRO A 231 -2.60 19.20 12.08
C PRO A 231 -1.70 18.18 12.78
N PHE A 232 -0.56 17.92 12.19
CA PHE A 232 0.45 17.08 12.82
C PHE A 232 1.01 17.90 13.99
N VAL A 233 0.88 17.40 15.20
CA VAL A 233 1.30 18.14 16.41
C VAL A 233 2.83 18.14 16.44
N SER A 234 3.43 19.17 15.82
CA SER A 234 4.88 19.29 15.65
C SER A 234 5.63 19.44 16.96
N ASP A 235 4.96 20.04 17.97
CA ASP A 235 5.58 20.36 19.25
C ASP A 235 5.82 19.13 20.14
N GLU A 236 5.20 18.01 19.84
CA GLU A 236 5.38 16.73 20.57
C GLU A 236 6.43 15.82 19.96
N LEU A 237 6.92 16.14 18.76
CA LEU A 237 7.90 15.28 18.09
C LEU A 237 9.30 15.50 18.64
N ALA A 238 9.94 14.39 18.97
CA ALA A 238 11.34 14.39 19.37
C ALA A 238 12.26 14.82 18.21
N PRO A 239 13.42 15.44 18.48
CA PRO A 239 14.46 15.60 17.49
C PRO A 239 14.82 14.25 16.87
N ILE A 240 15.04 14.21 15.55
CA ILE A 240 15.50 12.99 14.89
C ILE A 240 16.91 12.67 15.40
N PRO A 241 17.14 11.47 15.98
CA PRO A 241 18.46 11.11 16.49
C PRO A 241 19.50 11.12 15.37
N LYS A 242 20.63 11.77 15.62
CA LYS A 242 21.77 11.76 14.69
C LYS A 242 22.28 10.32 14.48
N PRO A 243 22.97 10.04 13.34
CA PRO A 243 23.59 8.75 13.12
C PRO A 243 24.50 8.36 14.30
N LYS A 244 24.44 7.11 14.73
CA LYS A 244 25.29 6.61 15.83
C LYS A 244 26.73 6.36 15.39
N ASP A 245 26.91 6.11 14.10
CA ASP A 245 28.18 5.84 13.46
C ASP A 245 28.15 6.29 11.99
N GLU A 246 29.24 6.11 11.27
CA GLU A 246 29.44 6.48 9.87
C GLU A 246 28.93 5.40 8.89
N SER A 247 28.24 4.34 9.37
CA SER A 247 27.72 3.29 8.51
C SER A 247 26.68 3.80 7.52
N ILE A 248 26.61 3.18 6.36
CA ILE A 248 25.64 3.56 5.33
C ILE A 248 24.20 3.31 5.80
N GLU A 249 23.99 2.33 6.64
CA GLU A 249 22.70 1.99 7.25
C GLU A 249 22.19 3.12 8.16
N GLU A 250 23.04 3.65 9.05
CA GLU A 250 22.65 4.77 9.93
C GLU A 250 22.49 6.09 9.17
N LYS A 251 23.36 6.36 8.20
CA LYS A 251 23.22 7.52 7.30
C LYS A 251 21.91 7.46 6.51
N LEU A 252 21.60 6.32 5.91
CA LEU A 252 20.37 6.11 5.15
C LEU A 252 19.14 6.28 6.05
N ARG A 253 19.12 5.65 7.23
CA ARG A 253 18.03 5.76 8.19
C ARG A 253 17.79 7.18 8.65
N TYR A 254 18.84 7.91 8.97
CA TYR A 254 18.75 9.31 9.38
C TYR A 254 18.19 10.20 8.27
N ASN A 255 18.76 10.12 7.07
CA ASN A 255 18.33 10.93 5.94
C ASN A 255 16.88 10.64 5.55
N LEU A 256 16.47 9.35 5.52
CA LEU A 256 15.09 9.00 5.25
C LEU A 256 14.15 9.54 6.34
N ALA A 257 14.52 9.47 7.63
CA ALA A 257 13.71 10.02 8.70
C ALA A 257 13.53 11.55 8.57
N VAL A 258 14.59 12.26 8.22
CA VAL A 258 14.54 13.70 7.91
C VAL A 258 13.63 13.97 6.71
N GLY A 259 13.77 13.17 5.65
CA GLY A 259 12.96 13.28 4.44
C GLY A 259 11.47 13.07 4.72
N PHE A 260 11.11 12.01 5.42
CA PHE A 260 9.71 11.71 5.77
C PHE A 260 9.11 12.83 6.63
N ARG A 261 9.80 13.27 7.68
CA ARG A 261 9.33 14.38 8.51
C ARG A 261 9.16 15.66 7.71
N GLY A 262 10.12 15.98 6.86
CA GLY A 262 10.05 17.16 6.00
C GLY A 262 8.87 17.12 5.03
N LYS A 263 8.58 15.96 4.45
CA LYS A 263 7.39 15.78 3.60
C LYS A 263 6.09 15.94 4.39
N LEU A 264 6.04 15.50 5.63
CA LEU A 264 4.85 15.62 6.49
C LEU A 264 4.61 17.05 7.00
N GLN A 265 5.66 17.78 7.37
CA GLN A 265 5.54 19.08 8.01
C GLN A 265 5.64 20.27 7.05
N GLY A 266 6.29 20.11 5.91
CA GLY A 266 6.66 21.21 5.02
C GLY A 266 7.92 21.95 5.51
N GLY A 267 8.31 23.01 4.79
CA GLY A 267 9.53 23.77 5.10
C GLY A 267 10.82 22.98 4.89
N PHE A 268 10.79 21.99 4.01
CA PHE A 268 11.82 21.00 3.79
C PHE A 268 12.63 21.33 2.52
N GLU A 269 13.94 21.27 2.63
CA GLU A 269 14.86 21.60 1.51
C GLU A 269 15.21 20.38 0.63
N GLY A 270 14.86 19.18 1.08
CA GLY A 270 15.24 17.92 0.43
C GLY A 270 16.44 17.25 1.10
N ILE A 271 16.56 15.92 0.92
CA ILE A 271 17.74 15.18 1.37
C ILE A 271 18.69 14.93 0.19
N GLN A 272 19.97 14.80 0.51
CA GLN A 272 21.01 14.52 -0.47
C GLN A 272 21.87 13.36 0.02
N PHE A 273 22.34 12.58 -0.94
CA PHE A 273 23.36 11.55 -0.74
C PHE A 273 24.58 11.87 -1.60
N SER A 274 25.76 11.66 -1.06
CA SER A 274 26.98 11.73 -1.87
C SER A 274 27.01 10.59 -2.91
N LYS A 275 27.79 10.75 -3.97
CA LYS A 275 27.99 9.67 -4.96
C LYS A 275 28.45 8.37 -4.29
N LYS A 276 29.36 8.48 -3.33
CA LYS A 276 29.88 7.35 -2.55
C LYS A 276 28.78 6.66 -1.74
N ASP A 277 27.90 7.44 -1.07
CA ASP A 277 26.79 6.87 -0.31
C ASP A 277 25.83 6.11 -1.23
N LEU A 278 25.52 6.66 -2.41
CA LEU A 278 24.65 6.00 -3.39
C LEU A 278 25.24 4.69 -3.95
N GLU A 279 26.57 4.66 -4.15
CA GLU A 279 27.28 3.44 -4.55
C GLU A 279 27.22 2.38 -3.43
N GLN A 280 27.47 2.77 -2.18
CA GLN A 280 27.36 1.87 -1.02
C GLN A 280 25.93 1.35 -0.78
N ILE A 281 24.91 2.20 -0.97
CA ILE A 281 23.50 1.77 -0.88
C ILE A 281 23.22 0.71 -1.95
N LEU A 282 23.66 0.93 -3.19
CA LEU A 282 23.44 -0.01 -4.27
C LEU A 282 24.13 -1.35 -4.00
N GLU A 283 25.41 -1.31 -3.64
CA GLU A 283 26.22 -2.50 -3.34
C GLU A 283 25.63 -3.32 -2.19
N ARG A 284 25.27 -2.64 -1.10
CA ARG A 284 24.81 -3.29 0.14
C ARG A 284 23.39 -3.86 0.00
N PHE A 285 22.46 -3.13 -0.58
CA PHE A 285 21.04 -3.44 -0.50
C PHE A 285 20.43 -4.10 -1.74
N VAL A 286 21.10 -4.10 -2.88
CA VAL A 286 20.64 -4.90 -4.03
C VAL A 286 20.76 -6.40 -3.73
N ALA A 287 21.81 -6.79 -3.00
CA ALA A 287 22.00 -8.17 -2.55
C ALA A 287 21.12 -8.53 -1.34
N HIS A 288 20.76 -7.54 -0.51
CA HIS A 288 19.99 -7.72 0.73
C HIS A 288 18.82 -6.71 0.80
N PRO A 289 17.85 -6.78 -0.11
CA PRO A 289 16.81 -5.74 -0.26
C PRO A 289 15.86 -5.67 0.96
N ARG A 290 15.69 -6.75 1.70
CA ARG A 290 14.90 -6.74 2.96
C ARG A 290 15.52 -5.84 4.03
N ASP A 291 16.84 -5.72 4.08
CA ASP A 291 17.52 -4.81 5.01
C ASP A 291 17.18 -3.35 4.68
N PHE A 292 17.09 -3.01 3.38
CA PHE A 292 16.64 -1.70 2.95
C PHE A 292 15.22 -1.40 3.43
N THR A 293 14.29 -2.31 3.22
CA THR A 293 12.89 -2.18 3.68
C THR A 293 12.81 -1.98 5.19
N ASN A 294 13.61 -2.73 5.97
CA ASN A 294 13.68 -2.57 7.42
C ASN A 294 14.22 -1.20 7.84
N ILE A 295 15.21 -0.67 7.12
CA ILE A 295 15.74 0.68 7.36
C ILE A 295 14.67 1.73 7.06
N VAL A 296 13.92 1.58 5.97
CA VAL A 296 12.82 2.49 5.63
C VAL A 296 11.75 2.51 6.73
N LYS A 297 11.30 1.34 7.20
CA LYS A 297 10.33 1.22 8.33
C LYS A 297 10.87 1.87 9.61
N SER A 298 12.14 1.63 9.93
CA SER A 298 12.79 2.24 11.11
C SER A 298 12.93 3.77 10.98
N ALA A 299 13.23 4.26 9.77
CA ALA A 299 13.32 5.69 9.49
C ALA A 299 11.95 6.39 9.63
N GLU A 300 10.89 5.77 9.13
CA GLU A 300 9.53 6.26 9.29
C GLU A 300 9.14 6.37 10.76
N HIS A 301 9.35 5.31 11.55
CA HIS A 301 9.09 5.34 12.98
C HIS A 301 9.88 6.48 13.68
N ARG A 302 11.16 6.64 13.37
CA ARG A 302 11.97 7.77 13.90
C ARG A 302 11.43 9.13 13.48
N SER A 303 10.88 9.25 12.27
CA SER A 303 10.34 10.52 11.76
C SER A 303 9.10 10.99 12.52
N MET A 304 8.33 10.08 13.09
CA MET A 304 7.06 10.33 13.80
C MET A 304 7.15 10.13 15.31
N MET A 305 8.32 9.80 15.84
CA MET A 305 8.52 9.52 17.26
C MET A 305 8.21 10.77 18.11
N THR A 306 7.36 10.59 19.10
CA THR A 306 7.04 11.64 20.08
C THR A 306 8.16 11.80 21.11
N THR A 307 8.18 12.95 21.80
CA THR A 307 9.12 13.20 22.88
C THR A 307 9.02 12.17 24.02
N ALA A 308 7.79 11.73 24.33
CA ALA A 308 7.56 10.70 25.33
C ALA A 308 8.11 9.31 24.93
N GLU A 309 7.87 8.91 23.69
CA GLU A 309 8.42 7.65 23.13
C GLU A 309 9.95 7.67 23.06
N TYR A 310 10.52 8.82 22.70
CA TYR A 310 11.97 9.00 22.68
C TYR A 310 12.59 8.88 24.06
N ALA A 311 11.99 9.51 25.09
CA ALA A 311 12.43 9.41 26.47
C ALA A 311 12.42 7.94 26.94
N LYS A 312 11.32 7.23 26.71
CA LYS A 312 11.20 5.79 27.05
C LYS A 312 12.22 4.92 26.31
N MET A 313 12.51 5.25 25.05
CA MET A 313 13.56 4.55 24.29
C MET A 313 14.94 4.76 24.93
N GLN A 314 15.27 5.98 25.35
CA GLN A 314 16.55 6.30 26.02
C GLN A 314 16.67 5.58 27.35
N GLU A 315 15.62 5.53 28.15
CA GLU A 315 15.58 4.77 29.40
C GLU A 315 15.86 3.28 29.17
N ASN A 316 15.23 2.68 28.14
CA ASN A 316 15.44 1.28 27.79
C ASN A 316 16.89 1.00 27.33
N ILE A 317 17.49 1.93 26.59
CA ILE A 317 18.91 1.81 26.17
C ILE A 317 19.82 1.87 27.39
N ALA A 318 19.61 2.83 28.28
CA ALA A 318 20.39 2.96 29.51
C ALA A 318 20.27 1.74 30.41
N ALA A 319 19.06 1.19 30.56
CA ALA A 319 18.84 -0.03 31.35
C ALA A 319 19.58 -1.24 30.78
N LYS A 320 19.57 -1.42 29.45
CA LYS A 320 20.32 -2.49 28.77
C LYS A 320 21.84 -2.33 28.93
N GLN A 321 22.35 -1.13 28.80
CA GLN A 321 23.79 -0.86 28.99
C GLN A 321 24.25 -1.15 30.42
N ASN A 322 23.43 -0.77 31.39
CA ASN A 322 23.71 -1.06 32.80
C ASN A 322 23.68 -2.58 33.09
N ALA A 323 22.73 -3.31 32.50
CA ALA A 323 22.66 -4.77 32.64
C ALA A 323 23.92 -5.45 32.07
N THR A 324 24.35 -5.07 30.87
CA THR A 324 25.54 -5.62 30.22
C THR A 324 26.84 -5.31 30.99
N GLN A 325 26.93 -4.09 31.56
CA GLN A 325 28.09 -3.74 32.42
C GLN A 325 28.13 -4.54 33.72
N ASN A 326 26.98 -4.82 34.31
CA ASN A 326 26.88 -5.63 35.53
C ASN A 326 27.28 -7.09 35.26
N GLU A 327 26.82 -7.67 34.15
CA GLU A 327 27.22 -9.03 33.73
C GLU A 327 28.72 -9.14 33.48
N ALA A 328 29.31 -8.20 32.74
CA ALA A 328 30.76 -8.16 32.52
C ALA A 328 31.57 -8.00 33.80
N THR A 329 31.04 -7.26 34.79
CA THR A 329 31.68 -7.06 36.08
C THR A 329 31.61 -8.34 36.94
N GLU A 330 30.49 -9.09 36.87
CA GLU A 330 30.34 -10.37 37.55
C GLU A 330 31.22 -11.48 36.95
N GLU A 331 31.34 -11.53 35.60
CA GLU A 331 32.24 -12.48 34.93
C GLU A 331 33.71 -12.22 35.29
N ASN A 332 34.14 -10.96 35.31
CA ASN A 332 35.48 -10.59 35.75
C ASN A 332 35.75 -10.94 37.21
N LYS A 333 34.78 -10.82 38.12
CA LYS A 333 34.90 -11.26 39.52
C LYS A 333 34.97 -12.77 39.64
N LYS A 334 34.26 -13.54 38.82
CA LYS A 334 34.29 -15.00 38.78
C LYS A 334 35.62 -15.53 38.22
N SER A 335 36.18 -14.89 37.19
CA SER A 335 37.49 -15.26 36.62
C SER A 335 38.63 -14.95 37.58
N ALA A 336 38.61 -13.82 38.29
CA ALA A 336 39.60 -13.46 39.30
C ALA A 336 39.59 -14.39 40.55
N LYS A 337 38.44 -15.01 40.87
CA LYS A 337 38.33 -16.03 41.93
C LYS A 337 38.81 -17.42 41.51
N LYS A 338 38.87 -17.73 40.21
CA LYS A 338 39.39 -19.00 39.69
C LYS A 338 40.92 -19.02 39.50
N SER A 339 41.55 -17.86 39.52
CA SER A 339 43.01 -17.71 39.38
C SER A 339 43.75 -17.53 40.72
N ARG A 340 43.08 -17.70 41.84
CA ARG A 340 43.63 -17.83 43.18
C ARG A 340 43.37 -19.23 43.70
#